data_f21dc6471421dd6f781ec89451caf229
#
_entry.id   f21dc6471421dd6f781ec89451caf229
#
_cell.length_a   1.000
_cell.length_b   1.000
_cell.length_c   1.000
_cell.angle_alpha   90.00
_cell.angle_beta   90.00
_cell.angle_gamma   90.00
#
_symmetry.space_group_name_H-M   'P 1'
#
loop_
_entity.id
_entity.type
_entity.pdbx_description
1 polymer ?
#
loop_
_entity_poly.entity_id
_entity_poly.type
_entity_poly.pdbx_seq_one_letter_code
_entity_poly.pdbx_strand_id
1 'polypeptide(L)'
;MSIPANRIRRMRQRRGMTLKEVADAIRPEPTTPQTIGRLEKGVRTVSIDWLAKIADVLDCHIADLIDEPSGQDIPLIGAALPDGHVHGAANVGVETRPAAHDPVAVRISEGAGAYQAGDMVICNRINGPDLSGCLGRDCVARTSAGETLFGRLALGRRDGSFTLVPPQPGAAIRYDLSLDWAAAAVSLIRSLT
;
A
#
# COMPACT_ATOMS: atom_id res chain seq x y z
N MET A 1 20.12 -7.01 18.37
CA MET A 1 19.04 -6.24 17.72
C MET A 1 17.85 -7.18 17.56
N SER A 2 16.78 -6.99 18.31
CA SER A 2 15.57 -7.82 18.21
C SER A 2 14.82 -7.34 16.97
N ILE A 3 14.55 -8.24 16.02
CA ILE A 3 13.68 -7.94 14.89
C ILE A 3 12.24 -7.86 15.46
N PRO A 4 11.56 -6.72 15.36
CA PRO A 4 10.17 -6.60 15.81
C PRO A 4 9.27 -7.53 15.02
N ALA A 5 8.03 -7.70 15.45
CA ALA A 5 7.01 -8.62 14.94
C ALA A 5 7.22 -9.05 13.48
N ASN A 6 7.05 -10.33 13.19
CA ASN A 6 7.29 -10.86 11.86
C ASN A 6 5.98 -11.34 11.24
N ARG A 7 5.93 -11.37 9.90
CA ARG A 7 4.76 -11.79 9.11
C ARG A 7 4.72 -13.27 8.79
N ILE A 8 5.60 -14.08 9.39
CA ILE A 8 5.72 -15.52 9.08
C ILE A 8 4.36 -16.21 9.18
N ARG A 9 3.64 -16.01 10.30
CA ARG A 9 2.32 -16.61 10.52
C ARG A 9 1.32 -16.22 9.42
N ARG A 10 1.28 -14.95 9.05
CA ARG A 10 0.37 -14.41 8.03
C ARG A 10 0.67 -15.02 6.65
N MET A 11 1.95 -15.07 6.27
CA MET A 11 2.36 -15.66 4.98
C MET A 11 2.09 -17.15 4.94
N ARG A 12 2.39 -17.88 6.02
CA ARG A 12 2.07 -19.30 6.13
C ARG A 12 0.56 -19.56 5.95
N GLN A 13 -0.29 -18.79 6.64
CA GLN A 13 -1.75 -18.92 6.53
C GLN A 13 -2.26 -18.59 5.13
N ARG A 14 -1.70 -17.57 4.47
CA ARG A 14 -2.03 -17.25 3.07
C ARG A 14 -1.71 -18.40 2.11
N ARG A 15 -0.65 -19.16 2.39
CA ARG A 15 -0.28 -20.37 1.63
C ARG A 15 -1.05 -21.63 2.08
N GLY A 16 -1.94 -21.52 3.06
CA GLY A 16 -2.72 -22.65 3.58
C GLY A 16 -1.89 -23.68 4.32
N MET A 17 -0.64 -23.38 4.68
CA MET A 17 0.27 -24.34 5.31
C MET A 17 0.10 -24.40 6.82
N THR A 18 0.25 -25.60 7.38
CA THR A 18 0.33 -25.83 8.82
C THR A 18 1.76 -25.58 9.34
N LEU A 19 1.90 -25.42 10.66
CA LEU A 19 3.25 -25.32 11.28
C LEU A 19 4.11 -26.55 10.99
N LYS A 20 3.48 -27.73 10.89
CA LYS A 20 4.17 -28.99 10.62
C LYS A 20 4.71 -29.02 9.18
N GLU A 21 3.90 -28.66 8.21
CA GLU A 21 4.31 -28.64 6.79
C GLU A 21 5.46 -27.68 6.55
N VAL A 22 5.44 -26.47 7.15
CA VAL A 22 6.57 -25.55 7.07
C VAL A 22 7.81 -26.13 7.73
N ALA A 23 7.68 -26.73 8.92
CA ALA A 23 8.82 -27.31 9.63
C ALA A 23 9.46 -28.48 8.87
N ASP A 24 8.65 -29.34 8.28
CA ASP A 24 9.09 -30.50 7.48
C ASP A 24 9.73 -30.09 6.14
N ALA A 25 9.39 -28.91 5.61
CA ALA A 25 9.89 -28.39 4.34
C ALA A 25 11.22 -27.63 4.46
N ILE A 26 11.64 -27.19 5.65
CA ILE A 26 12.91 -26.48 5.86
C ILE A 26 14.10 -27.34 5.43
N ARG A 27 15.08 -26.75 4.76
CA ARG A 27 16.33 -27.39 4.30
C ARG A 27 17.55 -26.65 4.85
N PRO A 28 18.73 -27.31 4.98
CA PRO A 28 19.01 -28.72 4.68
C PRO A 28 18.41 -29.69 5.69
N GLU A 29 18.14 -29.27 6.92
CA GLU A 29 17.57 -30.10 7.97
C GLU A 29 16.19 -29.60 8.38
N PRO A 30 15.16 -30.47 8.37
CA PRO A 30 13.85 -30.15 8.89
C PRO A 30 13.91 -29.68 10.35
N THR A 31 12.95 -28.85 10.74
CA THR A 31 12.84 -28.35 12.10
C THR A 31 11.54 -28.85 12.78
N THR A 32 11.25 -28.37 13.98
CA THR A 32 10.03 -28.76 14.68
C THR A 32 8.93 -27.69 14.51
N PRO A 33 7.64 -28.10 14.50
CA PRO A 33 6.52 -27.16 14.49
C PRO A 33 6.58 -26.16 15.65
N GLN A 34 7.11 -26.58 16.79
CA GLN A 34 7.30 -25.71 17.95
C GLN A 34 8.32 -24.60 17.68
N THR A 35 9.40 -24.92 16.94
CA THR A 35 10.39 -23.91 16.55
C THR A 35 9.76 -22.87 15.67
N ILE A 36 9.02 -23.28 14.62
CA ILE A 36 8.30 -22.33 13.73
C ILE A 36 7.31 -21.50 14.55
N GLY A 37 6.53 -22.11 15.43
CA GLY A 37 5.58 -21.39 16.28
C GLY A 37 6.22 -20.39 17.25
N ARG A 38 7.44 -20.64 17.74
CA ARG A 38 8.21 -19.70 18.57
C ARG A 38 8.76 -18.53 17.74
N LEU A 39 9.19 -18.80 16.51
CA LEU A 39 9.61 -17.78 15.56
C LEU A 39 8.43 -16.87 15.17
N GLU A 40 7.26 -17.43 14.89
CA GLU A 40 6.04 -16.69 14.58
C GLU A 40 5.58 -15.77 15.73
N LYS A 41 5.76 -16.20 16.96
CA LYS A 41 5.36 -15.45 18.16
C LYS A 41 6.40 -14.44 18.64
N GLY A 42 7.57 -14.37 17.98
CA GLY A 42 8.67 -13.51 18.42
C GLY A 42 9.31 -13.91 19.76
N VAL A 43 8.98 -15.10 20.29
CA VAL A 43 9.56 -15.65 21.53
C VAL A 43 11.04 -16.01 21.32
N ARG A 44 11.43 -16.26 20.08
CA ARG A 44 12.81 -16.49 19.67
C ARG A 44 13.18 -15.46 18.62
N THR A 45 14.37 -14.89 18.76
CA THR A 45 14.93 -13.97 17.76
C THR A 45 15.04 -14.67 16.41
N VAL A 46 14.47 -14.06 15.39
CA VAL A 46 14.55 -14.56 14.00
C VAL A 46 15.83 -14.02 13.40
N SER A 47 16.76 -14.89 13.03
CA SER A 47 17.97 -14.51 12.27
C SER A 47 17.65 -14.42 10.77
N ILE A 48 18.51 -13.75 10.03
CA ILE A 48 18.41 -13.66 8.55
C ILE A 48 18.39 -15.08 7.92
N ASP A 49 19.17 -16.01 8.47
CA ASP A 49 19.20 -17.40 7.99
C ASP A 49 17.85 -18.10 8.17
N TRP A 50 17.16 -17.84 9.28
CA TRP A 50 15.81 -18.36 9.49
C TRP A 50 14.80 -17.73 8.52
N LEU A 51 14.91 -16.41 8.31
CA LEU A 51 14.05 -15.72 7.34
C LEU A 51 14.25 -16.27 5.93
N ALA A 52 15.50 -16.50 5.50
CA ALA A 52 15.80 -17.07 4.18
C ALA A 52 15.17 -18.46 4.02
N LYS A 53 15.38 -19.37 4.97
CA LYS A 53 14.81 -20.72 4.95
C LYS A 53 13.30 -20.75 4.91
N ILE A 54 12.65 -19.85 5.67
CA ILE A 54 11.19 -19.76 5.70
C ILE A 54 10.65 -19.10 4.44
N ALA A 55 11.34 -18.10 3.89
CA ALA A 55 10.99 -17.44 2.63
C ALA A 55 10.99 -18.43 1.46
N ASP A 56 12.02 -19.29 1.38
CA ASP A 56 12.10 -20.38 0.41
C ASP A 56 10.90 -21.34 0.49
N VAL A 57 10.56 -21.78 1.71
CA VAL A 57 9.42 -22.70 1.94
C VAL A 57 8.08 -22.04 1.59
N LEU A 58 7.93 -20.76 1.89
CA LEU A 58 6.70 -20.00 1.64
C LEU A 58 6.66 -19.38 0.23
N ASP A 59 7.71 -19.59 -0.58
CA ASP A 59 7.83 -19.01 -1.93
C ASP A 59 7.53 -17.50 -1.93
N CYS A 60 8.30 -16.75 -1.13
CA CYS A 60 8.17 -15.30 -0.98
C CYS A 60 9.55 -14.65 -0.76
N HIS A 61 9.63 -13.33 -0.84
CA HIS A 61 10.87 -12.63 -0.51
C HIS A 61 11.05 -12.50 1.01
N ILE A 62 12.31 -12.46 1.47
CA ILE A 62 12.65 -12.23 2.89
C ILE A 62 11.99 -10.94 3.41
N ALA A 63 11.94 -9.90 2.57
CA ALA A 63 11.30 -8.64 2.90
C ALA A 63 9.80 -8.78 3.24
N ASP A 64 9.11 -9.75 2.66
CA ASP A 64 7.70 -10.02 2.93
C ASP A 64 7.47 -10.63 4.33
N LEU A 65 8.52 -11.20 4.92
CA LEU A 65 8.50 -11.81 6.25
C LEU A 65 8.90 -10.85 7.37
N ILE A 66 9.46 -9.69 7.03
CA ILE A 66 9.87 -8.67 8.00
C ILE A 66 8.72 -7.69 8.15
N ASP A 67 8.24 -7.52 9.38
CA ASP A 67 7.32 -6.44 9.70
C ASP A 67 8.13 -5.14 9.77
N GLU A 68 8.00 -4.29 8.75
CA GLU A 68 8.34 -2.89 8.96
C GLU A 68 7.32 -2.30 9.95
N PRO A 69 7.76 -1.52 10.95
CA PRO A 69 6.86 -0.89 11.89
C PRO A 69 6.09 0.26 11.21
N SER A 70 5.11 -0.07 10.38
CA SER A 70 4.23 0.92 9.78
C SER A 70 2.96 0.26 9.24
N GLY A 71 1.97 0.19 10.11
CA GLY A 71 0.62 -0.24 9.83
C GLY A 71 0.12 -1.14 10.96
N GLN A 72 -0.61 -0.58 11.91
CA GLN A 72 -1.36 -1.39 12.86
C GLN A 72 -2.46 -2.11 12.07
N ASP A 73 -2.54 -3.43 12.18
CA ASP A 73 -3.72 -4.17 11.73
C ASP A 73 -4.89 -3.74 12.63
N ILE A 74 -5.73 -2.86 12.13
CA ILE A 74 -6.91 -2.40 12.84
C ILE A 74 -8.00 -3.47 12.61
N PRO A 75 -8.58 -4.07 13.66
CA PRO A 75 -9.62 -5.06 13.49
C PRO A 75 -10.87 -4.41 12.86
N LEU A 76 -11.34 -4.98 11.76
CA LEU A 76 -12.63 -4.60 11.18
C LEU A 76 -13.73 -5.24 12.02
N ILE A 77 -14.50 -4.44 12.74
CA ILE A 77 -15.58 -4.91 13.61
C ILE A 77 -16.92 -5.09 12.89
N GLY A 78 -17.05 -4.61 11.66
CA GLY A 78 -18.23 -4.77 10.83
C GLY A 78 -18.42 -3.66 9.80
N ALA A 79 -19.51 -3.75 9.06
CA ALA A 79 -19.97 -2.73 8.13
C ALA A 79 -21.08 -1.89 8.75
N ALA A 80 -20.93 -0.57 8.76
CA ALA A 80 -21.97 0.35 9.19
C ALA A 80 -23.02 0.53 8.10
N LEU A 81 -24.30 0.43 8.47
CA LEU A 81 -25.44 0.65 7.60
C LEU A 81 -25.96 2.09 7.74
N PRO A 82 -26.76 2.59 6.77
CA PRO A 82 -27.31 3.95 6.83
C PRO A 82 -28.18 4.24 8.06
N ASP A 83 -28.79 3.21 8.66
CA ASP A 83 -29.59 3.28 9.89
C ASP A 83 -28.75 3.35 11.17
N GLY A 84 -27.42 3.32 11.06
CA GLY A 84 -26.46 3.39 12.17
C GLY A 84 -26.11 2.06 12.80
N HIS A 85 -26.74 0.94 12.39
CA HIS A 85 -26.36 -0.38 12.86
C HIS A 85 -25.05 -0.85 12.25
N VAL A 86 -24.27 -1.64 13.02
CA VAL A 86 -23.05 -2.28 12.55
C VAL A 86 -23.27 -3.79 12.49
N HIS A 87 -23.21 -4.38 11.29
CA HIS A 87 -23.44 -5.80 11.06
C HIS A 87 -22.16 -6.50 10.59
N GLY A 88 -22.06 -7.79 10.96
CA GLY A 88 -20.99 -8.68 10.55
C GLY A 88 -19.69 -8.40 11.28
N ALA A 89 -19.24 -9.39 12.05
CA ALA A 89 -17.86 -9.42 12.55
C ALA A 89 -17.03 -10.28 11.59
N ALA A 90 -16.25 -9.67 10.74
CA ALA A 90 -15.19 -10.40 10.08
C ALA A 90 -13.94 -10.24 10.96
N ASN A 91 -13.34 -11.35 11.37
CA ASN A 91 -11.99 -11.38 11.96
C ASN A 91 -10.94 -11.04 10.87
N VAL A 92 -11.13 -9.93 10.18
CA VAL A 92 -10.26 -9.43 9.12
C VAL A 92 -9.62 -8.15 9.64
N GLY A 93 -8.29 -8.12 9.68
CA GLY A 93 -7.54 -6.90 9.94
C GLY A 93 -7.69 -5.95 8.74
N VAL A 94 -7.99 -4.69 9.00
CA VAL A 94 -7.91 -3.63 7.97
C VAL A 94 -6.45 -3.24 7.83
N GLU A 95 -5.90 -3.48 6.65
CA GLU A 95 -4.56 -3.05 6.31
C GLU A 95 -4.57 -1.53 6.08
N THR A 96 -3.93 -0.77 6.96
CA THR A 96 -3.80 0.70 6.83
C THR A 96 -2.68 1.11 5.90
N ARG A 97 -1.92 0.13 5.37
CA ARG A 97 -0.86 0.40 4.40
C ARG A 97 -1.48 0.66 3.02
N PRO A 98 -1.20 1.81 2.40
CA PRO A 98 -1.63 2.05 1.03
C PRO A 98 -1.00 1.02 0.09
N ALA A 99 -1.81 0.47 -0.84
CA ALA A 99 -1.34 -0.45 -1.88
C ALA A 99 -0.54 0.32 -2.95
N ALA A 100 0.68 0.73 -2.63
CA ALA A 100 1.57 1.47 -3.50
C ALA A 100 2.98 0.86 -3.49
N HIS A 101 3.58 0.70 -4.66
CA HIS A 101 4.95 0.23 -4.81
C HIS A 101 5.97 1.36 -4.67
N ASP A 102 5.67 2.54 -5.20
CA ASP A 102 6.48 3.75 -5.08
C ASP A 102 5.59 4.89 -4.54
N PRO A 103 5.33 4.91 -3.21
CA PRO A 103 4.37 5.84 -2.61
C PRO A 103 4.92 7.26 -2.56
N VAL A 104 4.09 8.21 -2.97
CA VAL A 104 4.27 9.64 -2.73
C VAL A 104 3.01 10.19 -2.08
N ALA A 105 3.13 11.25 -1.31
CA ALA A 105 1.98 11.87 -0.65
C ALA A 105 1.89 13.35 -0.98
N VAL A 106 0.65 13.85 -1.08
CA VAL A 106 0.36 15.28 -1.14
C VAL A 106 -0.62 15.65 -0.05
N ARG A 107 -0.37 16.77 0.63
CA ARG A 107 -1.29 17.35 1.60
C ARG A 107 -2.13 18.41 0.91
N ILE A 108 -3.43 18.37 1.12
CA ILE A 108 -4.37 19.39 0.67
C ILE A 108 -4.31 20.56 1.66
N SER A 109 -3.86 21.73 1.20
CA SER A 109 -3.75 22.92 2.04
C SER A 109 -5.10 23.60 2.24
N GLU A 110 -5.91 23.64 1.18
CA GLU A 110 -7.24 24.25 1.17
C GLU A 110 -8.25 23.29 0.55
N GLY A 111 -9.47 23.28 1.04
CA GLY A 111 -10.51 22.38 0.55
C GLY A 111 -10.84 22.67 -0.93
N ALA A 112 -10.91 21.61 -1.73
CA ALA A 112 -11.21 21.69 -3.15
C ALA A 112 -11.93 20.43 -3.66
N GLY A 113 -13.12 20.58 -4.20
CA GLY A 113 -13.94 19.46 -4.69
C GLY A 113 -14.28 18.47 -3.57
N ALA A 114 -13.84 17.22 -3.70
CA ALA A 114 -14.06 16.17 -2.71
C ALA A 114 -13.04 16.20 -1.53
N TYR A 115 -12.00 17.02 -1.64
CA TYR A 115 -10.92 17.10 -0.66
C TYR A 115 -11.16 18.20 0.36
N GLN A 116 -10.73 17.97 1.60
CA GLN A 116 -10.76 18.95 2.69
C GLN A 116 -9.35 19.40 3.05
N ALA A 117 -9.24 20.59 3.62
CA ALA A 117 -7.97 21.08 4.17
C ALA A 117 -7.42 20.09 5.22
N GLY A 118 -6.15 19.75 5.12
CA GLY A 118 -5.50 18.78 5.97
C GLY A 118 -5.53 17.33 5.46
N ASP A 119 -6.35 17.01 4.46
CA ASP A 119 -6.33 15.69 3.82
C ASP A 119 -4.94 15.33 3.32
N MET A 120 -4.55 14.07 3.49
CA MET A 120 -3.35 13.51 2.90
C MET A 120 -3.72 12.48 1.85
N VAL A 121 -3.36 12.73 0.61
CA VAL A 121 -3.59 11.82 -0.51
C VAL A 121 -2.32 11.02 -0.76
N ILE A 122 -2.41 9.71 -0.62
CA ILE A 122 -1.33 8.79 -0.95
C ILE A 122 -1.51 8.35 -2.38
N CYS A 123 -0.45 8.45 -3.17
CA CYS A 123 -0.43 8.12 -4.59
C CYS A 123 0.64 7.07 -4.88
N ASN A 124 0.43 6.24 -5.89
CA ASN A 124 1.44 5.31 -6.39
C ASN A 124 2.07 5.88 -7.65
N ARG A 125 3.37 6.19 -7.60
CA ARG A 125 4.11 6.77 -8.72
C ARG A 125 4.39 5.73 -9.79
N ILE A 126 4.19 6.13 -11.03
CA ILE A 126 4.52 5.38 -12.23
C ILE A 126 5.57 6.19 -12.98
N ASN A 127 6.73 5.60 -13.19
CA ASN A 127 7.82 6.18 -13.94
C ASN A 127 7.83 5.59 -15.36
N GLY A 128 8.13 6.42 -16.34
CA GLY A 128 8.25 5.99 -17.73
C GLY A 128 7.15 6.54 -18.63
N PRO A 129 7.16 6.18 -19.92
CA PRO A 129 6.27 6.77 -20.92
C PRO A 129 4.82 6.30 -20.82
N ASP A 130 4.56 5.14 -20.20
CA ASP A 130 3.20 4.60 -20.07
C ASP A 130 2.55 5.05 -18.76
N LEU A 131 1.79 6.13 -18.84
CA LEU A 131 0.99 6.67 -17.75
C LEU A 131 -0.50 6.29 -17.87
N SER A 132 -0.84 5.28 -18.66
CA SER A 132 -2.22 4.83 -18.89
C SER A 132 -2.95 4.48 -17.59
N GLY A 133 -2.25 3.90 -16.61
CA GLY A 133 -2.79 3.59 -15.29
C GLY A 133 -3.18 4.80 -14.44
N CYS A 134 -2.81 6.02 -14.86
CA CYS A 134 -3.16 7.27 -14.19
C CYS A 134 -4.37 7.97 -14.84
N LEU A 135 -4.78 7.57 -16.05
CA LEU A 135 -5.86 8.23 -16.79
C LEU A 135 -7.21 8.07 -16.07
N GLY A 136 -7.99 9.15 -16.05
CA GLY A 136 -9.28 9.22 -15.39
C GLY A 136 -9.23 9.26 -13.86
N ARG A 137 -8.03 9.24 -13.27
CA ARG A 137 -7.80 9.24 -11.82
C ARG A 137 -7.23 10.58 -11.36
N ASP A 138 -7.43 10.88 -10.08
CA ASP A 138 -6.75 12.01 -9.45
C ASP A 138 -5.28 11.61 -9.22
N CYS A 139 -4.38 12.48 -9.63
CA CYS A 139 -2.94 12.20 -9.70
C CYS A 139 -2.13 13.40 -9.22
N VAL A 140 -0.96 13.09 -8.64
CA VAL A 140 0.15 14.04 -8.61
C VAL A 140 0.97 13.82 -9.89
N ALA A 141 1.29 14.88 -10.61
CA ALA A 141 2.07 14.79 -11.84
C ALA A 141 3.22 15.79 -11.83
N ARG A 142 4.38 15.37 -12.33
CA ARG A 142 5.55 16.20 -12.55
C ARG A 142 5.67 16.50 -14.02
N THR A 143 5.62 17.78 -14.37
CA THR A 143 5.82 18.20 -15.75
C THR A 143 7.31 18.25 -16.10
N SER A 144 7.63 18.11 -17.39
CA SER A 144 9.01 18.26 -17.89
C SER A 144 9.55 19.69 -17.73
N ALA A 145 8.66 20.68 -17.51
CA ALA A 145 9.04 22.03 -17.13
C ALA A 145 9.39 22.18 -15.63
N GLY A 146 9.26 21.09 -14.84
CA GLY A 146 9.61 21.08 -13.44
C GLY A 146 8.49 21.51 -12.48
N GLU A 147 7.25 21.70 -12.95
CA GLU A 147 6.10 21.97 -12.08
C GLU A 147 5.54 20.65 -11.50
N THR A 148 5.06 20.67 -10.26
CA THR A 148 4.30 19.56 -9.68
C THR A 148 2.85 19.99 -9.54
N LEU A 149 1.94 19.20 -10.09
CA LEU A 149 0.52 19.50 -10.18
C LEU A 149 -0.30 18.40 -9.55
N PHE A 150 -1.50 18.73 -9.03
CA PHE A 150 -2.45 17.75 -8.51
C PHE A 150 -3.81 17.96 -9.20
N GLY A 151 -4.42 16.86 -9.65
CA GLY A 151 -5.73 16.89 -10.29
C GLY A 151 -6.02 15.63 -11.09
N ARG A 152 -7.16 15.62 -11.78
CA ARG A 152 -7.56 14.48 -12.61
C ARG A 152 -6.82 14.48 -13.93
N LEU A 153 -6.16 13.36 -14.22
CA LEU A 153 -5.36 13.22 -15.44
C LEU A 153 -6.22 12.69 -16.58
N ALA A 154 -6.10 13.31 -17.75
CA ALA A 154 -6.72 12.90 -19.00
C ALA A 154 -5.72 12.97 -20.15
N LEU A 155 -6.05 12.39 -21.29
CA LEU A 155 -5.27 12.56 -22.51
C LEU A 155 -5.31 14.02 -22.96
N GLY A 156 -4.18 14.51 -23.46
CA GLY A 156 -4.08 15.82 -24.09
C GLY A 156 -4.63 15.83 -25.51
N ARG A 157 -4.57 16.98 -26.15
CA ARG A 157 -5.01 17.15 -27.57
C ARG A 157 -3.96 16.67 -28.55
N ARG A 158 -2.71 16.62 -28.14
CA ARG A 158 -1.57 16.17 -28.93
C ARG A 158 -1.16 14.78 -28.49
N ASP A 159 -0.70 13.98 -29.43
CA ASP A 159 -0.17 12.66 -29.12
C ASP A 159 0.95 12.74 -28.06
N GLY A 160 0.86 11.87 -27.06
CA GLY A 160 1.81 11.82 -25.96
C GLY A 160 1.70 12.97 -24.95
N SER A 161 0.73 13.88 -25.10
CA SER A 161 0.46 14.94 -24.11
C SER A 161 -0.67 14.57 -23.18
N PHE A 162 -0.76 15.28 -22.05
CA PHE A 162 -1.76 15.08 -21.02
C PHE A 162 -2.49 16.36 -20.68
N THR A 163 -3.70 16.21 -20.17
CA THR A 163 -4.50 17.29 -19.60
C THR A 163 -4.71 17.02 -18.13
N LEU A 164 -4.52 18.02 -17.29
CA LEU A 164 -4.77 17.94 -15.86
C LEU A 164 -5.87 18.90 -15.47
N VAL A 165 -6.93 18.35 -14.86
CA VAL A 165 -8.08 19.09 -14.35
C VAL A 165 -7.92 19.24 -12.84
N PRO A 166 -7.68 20.45 -12.31
CA PRO A 166 -7.57 20.68 -10.88
C PRO A 166 -8.88 20.29 -10.13
N PRO A 167 -8.81 19.92 -8.84
CA PRO A 167 -10.00 19.56 -8.08
C PRO A 167 -10.92 20.75 -7.77
N GLN A 168 -10.37 21.97 -7.76
CA GLN A 168 -11.15 23.18 -7.50
C GLN A 168 -12.04 23.52 -8.71
N PRO A 169 -13.37 23.59 -8.54
CA PRO A 169 -14.28 24.05 -9.59
C PRO A 169 -13.92 25.44 -10.10
N GLY A 170 -13.83 25.60 -11.42
CA GLY A 170 -13.47 26.88 -12.06
C GLY A 170 -11.97 27.18 -12.10
N ALA A 171 -11.10 26.36 -11.53
CA ALA A 171 -9.67 26.50 -11.68
C ALA A 171 -9.23 26.22 -13.13
N ALA A 172 -8.17 26.87 -13.56
CA ALA A 172 -7.66 26.74 -14.94
C ALA A 172 -7.19 25.31 -15.23
N ILE A 173 -7.78 24.69 -16.26
CA ILE A 173 -7.35 23.38 -16.76
C ILE A 173 -5.99 23.53 -17.44
N ARG A 174 -5.10 22.62 -17.18
CA ARG A 174 -3.77 22.59 -17.78
C ARG A 174 -3.77 21.59 -18.95
N TYR A 175 -3.63 22.10 -20.15
CA TYR A 175 -3.68 21.32 -21.39
C TYR A 175 -2.29 21.01 -21.93
N ASP A 176 -2.21 19.95 -22.70
CA ASP A 176 -1.05 19.57 -23.52
C ASP A 176 0.28 19.53 -22.73
N LEU A 177 0.22 18.99 -21.51
CA LEU A 177 1.37 18.84 -20.62
C LEU A 177 2.25 17.67 -21.08
N SER A 178 3.57 17.87 -21.07
CA SER A 178 4.55 16.79 -21.09
C SER A 178 4.89 16.43 -19.66
N LEU A 179 4.83 15.15 -19.30
CA LEU A 179 5.04 14.67 -17.95
C LEU A 179 6.29 13.80 -17.86
N ASP A 180 7.09 14.01 -16.82
CA ASP A 180 8.20 13.12 -16.47
C ASP A 180 7.69 11.87 -15.74
N TRP A 181 6.70 12.05 -14.85
CA TRP A 181 6.02 10.99 -14.14
C TRP A 181 4.64 11.44 -13.66
N ALA A 182 3.80 10.47 -13.35
CA ALA A 182 2.54 10.70 -12.65
C ALA A 182 2.33 9.66 -11.55
N ALA A 183 1.57 10.01 -10.51
CA ALA A 183 1.26 9.15 -9.38
C ALA A 183 -0.25 9.15 -9.14
N ALA A 184 -0.91 8.04 -9.41
CA ALA A 184 -2.35 7.90 -9.22
C ALA A 184 -2.71 7.76 -7.73
N ALA A 185 -3.73 8.48 -7.28
CA ALA A 185 -4.24 8.41 -5.92
C ALA A 185 -4.75 6.98 -5.61
N VAL A 186 -4.31 6.42 -4.49
CA VAL A 186 -4.67 5.08 -4.01
C VAL A 186 -5.35 5.09 -2.65
N SER A 187 -5.09 6.11 -1.82
CA SER A 187 -5.70 6.24 -0.50
C SER A 187 -5.83 7.70 -0.11
N LEU A 188 -6.87 7.98 0.68
CA LEU A 188 -7.08 9.27 1.31
C LEU A 188 -7.09 9.07 2.82
N ILE A 189 -6.28 9.83 3.53
CA ILE A 189 -6.26 9.89 4.99
C ILE A 189 -6.83 11.24 5.40
N ARG A 190 -7.91 11.22 6.17
CA ARG A 190 -8.57 12.40 6.74
C ARG A 190 -8.63 12.26 8.25
N SER A 191 -8.10 13.25 8.97
CA SER A 191 -8.31 13.36 10.42
C SER A 191 -9.70 13.92 10.69
N LEU A 192 -10.47 13.21 11.51
CA LEU A 192 -11.80 13.63 11.95
C LEU A 192 -11.68 14.30 13.33
N THR A 193 -10.98 15.44 13.40
CA THR A 193 -10.81 16.23 14.64
C THR A 193 -11.64 17.49 14.58
#